data_12a6ffb8fe0612af4c09ac531664380a
#
_entry.id   12a6ffb8fe0612af4c09ac531664380a
#
_cell.length_a   1.000
_cell.length_b   1.000
_cell.length_c   1.000
_cell.angle_alpha   90.00
_cell.angle_beta   90.00
_cell.angle_gamma   90.00
#
_symmetry.space_group_name_H-M   'P 1'
#
loop_
_entity.id
_entity.type
_entity.pdbx_description
1 polymer ?
#
loop_
_entity_poly.entity_id
_entity_poly.type
_entity_poly.pdbx_seq_one_letter_code
_entity_poly.pdbx_strand_id
1 'polypeptide(L)'
;MNQREFAEKLRAGKITNYAKYLKGNKIGYSGFREELARQGLCLDKLAKSHEPGVRRILIENGYAKEQYETWAREGDPEVMQTLAQYGYCLDILSESTNEKVQSMLIYTKEAKHKWLEWAKTGTYKVRRALLECEECAEILANDPVDEIRAAAVLYYPQYVNCLIGKPGIETFIAIQKVLVERRFPEQEAYDYYMENIERFELDYKQEIKDTDEEVIKRYRKLNKILAEKYEAMKLPVTTLASTMTWAQLREAGNPLWMVNKTAREIMALQNRK
;
A
#
# COMPACT_ATOMS: atom_id res chain seq x y z
N MET A 1 22.49 -21.39 32.64
CA MET A 1 22.56 -21.70 31.20
C MET A 1 21.64 -20.71 30.52
N ASN A 2 22.15 -19.91 29.58
CA ASN A 2 21.37 -18.99 28.76
C ASN A 2 20.80 -19.73 27.53
N GLN A 3 19.91 -19.05 26.76
CA GLN A 3 19.24 -19.64 25.61
C GLN A 3 20.24 -20.12 24.53
N ARG A 4 21.28 -19.36 24.26
CA ARG A 4 22.31 -19.70 23.27
C ARG A 4 23.09 -20.94 23.64
N GLU A 5 23.56 -20.99 24.89
CA GLU A 5 24.26 -22.16 25.43
C GLU A 5 23.37 -23.41 25.43
N PHE A 6 22.06 -23.23 25.71
CA PHE A 6 21.10 -24.33 25.63
C PHE A 6 20.98 -24.86 24.21
N ALA A 7 20.81 -23.95 23.21
CA ALA A 7 20.70 -24.30 21.81
C ALA A 7 21.95 -25.06 21.31
N GLU A 8 23.16 -24.61 21.69
CA GLU A 8 24.42 -25.25 21.33
C GLU A 8 24.51 -26.67 21.93
N LYS A 9 24.18 -26.84 23.22
CA LYS A 9 24.19 -28.12 23.89
C LYS A 9 23.12 -29.08 23.36
N LEU A 10 21.95 -28.54 22.98
CA LEU A 10 20.86 -29.30 22.40
C LEU A 10 21.27 -29.88 21.04
N ARG A 11 21.80 -29.03 20.13
CA ARG A 11 22.31 -29.46 18.81
C ARG A 11 23.45 -30.45 18.91
N ALA A 12 24.27 -30.34 19.94
CA ALA A 12 25.36 -31.28 20.23
C ALA A 12 24.90 -32.56 20.89
N GLY A 13 23.59 -32.78 21.10
CA GLY A 13 23.05 -33.98 21.77
C GLY A 13 23.39 -34.10 23.26
N LYS A 14 23.89 -33.02 23.87
CA LYS A 14 24.32 -33.02 25.30
C LYS A 14 23.15 -32.83 26.27
N ILE A 15 21.95 -32.53 25.77
CA ILE A 15 20.73 -32.44 26.56
C ILE A 15 19.75 -33.48 26.06
N THR A 16 19.43 -34.47 26.88
CA THR A 16 18.51 -35.58 26.57
C THR A 16 17.26 -35.56 27.44
N ASN A 17 17.29 -34.87 28.60
CA ASN A 17 16.16 -34.75 29.50
C ASN A 17 15.54 -33.36 29.39
N TYR A 18 14.43 -33.25 28.66
CA TYR A 18 13.70 -32.00 28.40
C TYR A 18 12.60 -31.70 29.44
N ALA A 19 12.27 -32.66 30.31
CA ALA A 19 11.10 -32.59 31.21
C ALA A 19 11.08 -31.32 32.08
N LYS A 20 12.26 -30.91 32.57
CA LYS A 20 12.36 -29.69 33.40
C LYS A 20 12.02 -28.39 32.65
N TYR A 21 12.24 -28.32 31.34
CA TYR A 21 11.98 -27.15 30.52
C TYR A 21 10.52 -27.09 30.07
N LEU A 22 9.82 -28.23 30.13
CA LEU A 22 8.42 -28.37 29.75
C LEU A 22 7.45 -28.23 30.94
N LYS A 23 7.96 -28.23 32.18
CA LYS A 23 7.16 -28.09 33.39
C LYS A 23 6.83 -26.65 33.69
N GLY A 24 5.53 -26.31 33.60
CA GLY A 24 4.94 -25.05 34.09
C GLY A 24 5.32 -23.80 33.29
N ASN A 25 4.59 -22.72 33.51
CA ASN A 25 4.82 -21.41 32.90
C ASN A 25 5.93 -20.62 33.63
N LYS A 26 7.09 -21.21 33.87
CA LYS A 26 8.21 -20.51 34.46
C LYS A 26 8.74 -19.48 33.45
N ILE A 27 8.53 -18.20 33.78
CA ILE A 27 9.19 -17.07 33.13
C ILE A 27 10.69 -17.37 33.07
N GLY A 28 11.26 -17.43 31.87
CA GLY A 28 12.68 -17.81 31.66
C GLY A 28 12.91 -19.15 30.94
N TYR A 29 11.88 -19.96 30.75
CA TYR A 29 11.99 -21.19 29.94
C TYR A 29 11.32 -21.07 28.55
N SER A 30 10.70 -19.96 28.23
CA SER A 30 10.07 -19.72 26.92
C SER A 30 11.09 -19.95 25.80
N GLY A 31 12.23 -19.30 25.82
CA GLY A 31 13.27 -19.47 24.81
C GLY A 31 13.82 -20.89 24.69
N PHE A 32 13.78 -21.68 25.76
CA PHE A 32 14.16 -23.11 25.70
C PHE A 32 13.07 -23.94 25.02
N ARG A 33 11.79 -23.64 25.27
CA ARG A 33 10.66 -24.31 24.60
C ARG A 33 10.62 -23.96 23.11
N GLU A 34 10.90 -22.73 22.78
CA GLU A 34 11.05 -22.30 21.39
C GLU A 34 12.17 -23.05 20.67
N GLU A 35 13.33 -23.26 21.32
CA GLU A 35 14.44 -23.99 20.71
C GLU A 35 14.10 -25.50 20.56
N LEU A 36 13.40 -26.09 21.52
CA LEU A 36 12.88 -27.46 21.39
C LEU A 36 11.89 -27.55 20.20
N ALA A 37 11.02 -26.57 20.03
CA ALA A 37 10.10 -26.51 18.90
C ALA A 37 10.84 -26.41 17.56
N ARG A 38 11.89 -25.57 17.46
CA ARG A 38 12.73 -25.45 16.24
C ARG A 38 13.41 -26.77 15.88
N GLN A 39 13.79 -27.56 16.87
CA GLN A 39 14.44 -28.85 16.66
C GLN A 39 13.43 -30.00 16.47
N GLY A 40 12.13 -29.74 16.44
CA GLY A 40 11.09 -30.78 16.32
C GLY A 40 10.99 -31.72 17.51
N LEU A 41 11.42 -31.28 18.70
CA LEU A 41 11.47 -32.12 19.91
C LEU A 41 10.27 -31.86 20.82
N CYS A 42 9.73 -32.92 21.40
CA CYS A 42 8.62 -32.86 22.36
C CYS A 42 7.33 -32.22 21.80
N LEU A 43 7.04 -32.38 20.53
CA LEU A 43 5.96 -31.74 19.81
C LEU A 43 4.59 -31.93 20.48
N ASP A 44 4.27 -33.18 20.95
CA ASP A 44 2.99 -33.47 21.62
C ASP A 44 2.73 -32.62 22.88
N LYS A 45 3.82 -32.19 23.56
CA LYS A 45 3.73 -31.34 24.75
C LYS A 45 3.73 -29.87 24.37
N LEU A 46 4.55 -29.49 23.37
CA LEU A 46 4.66 -28.14 22.91
C LEU A 46 3.40 -27.67 22.16
N ALA A 47 2.71 -28.58 21.46
CA ALA A 47 1.41 -28.33 20.83
C ALA A 47 0.31 -27.85 21.82
N LYS A 48 0.45 -28.23 23.08
CA LYS A 48 -0.44 -27.80 24.18
C LYS A 48 0.01 -26.51 24.86
N SER A 49 1.09 -25.90 24.39
CA SER A 49 1.57 -24.62 24.94
C SER A 49 0.64 -23.47 24.61
N HIS A 50 0.43 -22.57 25.58
CA HIS A 50 -0.26 -21.30 25.36
C HIS A 50 0.70 -20.15 25.02
N GLU A 51 1.98 -20.43 24.83
CA GLU A 51 2.99 -19.41 24.52
C GLU A 51 2.97 -19.09 23.02
N PRO A 52 2.67 -17.82 22.64
CA PRO A 52 2.60 -17.42 21.24
C PRO A 52 3.90 -17.72 20.48
N GLY A 53 5.07 -17.46 21.08
CA GLY A 53 6.37 -17.73 20.48
C GLY A 53 6.59 -19.21 20.13
N VAL A 54 6.16 -20.13 21.00
CA VAL A 54 6.24 -21.59 20.75
C VAL A 54 5.30 -21.98 19.61
N ARG A 55 4.03 -21.51 19.64
CA ARG A 55 3.04 -21.81 18.61
C ARG A 55 3.48 -21.31 17.23
N ARG A 56 4.02 -20.08 17.17
CA ARG A 56 4.55 -19.51 15.93
C ARG A 56 5.62 -20.42 15.32
N ILE A 57 6.60 -20.86 16.12
CA ILE A 57 7.67 -21.74 15.63
C ILE A 57 7.11 -23.09 15.16
N LEU A 58 6.10 -23.64 15.84
CA LEU A 58 5.44 -24.87 15.40
C LEU A 58 4.73 -24.66 14.04
N ILE A 59 4.07 -23.52 13.83
CA ILE A 59 3.43 -23.17 12.56
C ILE A 59 4.49 -22.98 11.45
N GLU A 60 5.54 -22.21 11.71
CA GLU A 60 6.65 -21.95 10.78
C GLU A 60 7.31 -23.23 10.27
N ASN A 61 7.38 -24.27 11.11
CA ASN A 61 7.96 -25.56 10.76
C ASN A 61 6.92 -26.61 10.31
N GLY A 62 5.64 -26.24 10.23
CA GLY A 62 4.57 -27.14 9.81
C GLY A 62 4.24 -28.26 10.81
N TYR A 63 4.55 -28.07 12.09
CA TYR A 63 4.26 -29.01 13.17
C TYR A 63 2.91 -28.72 13.83
N ALA A 64 2.30 -29.75 14.45
CA ALA A 64 1.06 -29.66 15.21
C ALA A 64 -0.12 -29.07 14.42
N LYS A 65 -0.26 -29.41 13.13
CA LYS A 65 -1.31 -28.89 12.22
C LYS A 65 -2.71 -29.14 12.74
N GLU A 66 -2.93 -30.20 13.48
CA GLU A 66 -4.20 -30.54 14.11
C GLU A 66 -4.65 -29.51 15.16
N GLN A 67 -3.75 -28.63 15.62
CA GLN A 67 -4.06 -27.57 16.58
C GLN A 67 -4.35 -26.21 15.93
N TYR A 68 -4.10 -26.04 14.64
CA TYR A 68 -4.14 -24.73 13.99
C TYR A 68 -5.52 -24.07 14.06
N GLU A 69 -6.60 -24.82 13.84
CA GLU A 69 -7.94 -24.27 13.98
C GLU A 69 -8.26 -23.84 15.41
N THR A 70 -7.82 -24.62 16.40
CA THR A 70 -7.99 -24.28 17.81
C THR A 70 -7.26 -22.97 18.11
N TRP A 71 -6.01 -22.86 17.67
CA TRP A 71 -5.22 -21.63 17.89
C TRP A 71 -5.79 -20.41 17.15
N ALA A 72 -6.28 -20.60 15.93
CA ALA A 72 -6.97 -19.53 15.20
C ALA A 72 -8.20 -19.02 15.94
N ARG A 73 -8.99 -19.93 16.57
CA ARG A 73 -10.19 -19.59 17.34
C ARG A 73 -9.87 -19.01 18.73
N GLU A 74 -8.74 -19.35 19.32
CA GLU A 74 -8.27 -18.74 20.59
C GLU A 74 -7.93 -17.25 20.42
N GLY A 75 -7.65 -16.79 19.20
CA GLY A 75 -7.63 -15.36 18.85
C GLY A 75 -6.34 -14.62 19.23
N ASP A 76 -5.24 -15.33 19.53
CA ASP A 76 -3.96 -14.66 19.76
C ASP A 76 -3.47 -13.99 18.46
N PRO A 77 -3.28 -12.64 18.45
CA PRO A 77 -2.97 -11.92 17.21
C PRO A 77 -1.67 -12.34 16.53
N GLU A 78 -0.63 -12.72 17.29
CA GLU A 78 0.66 -13.12 16.72
C GLU A 78 0.57 -14.51 16.09
N VAL A 79 -0.16 -15.41 16.73
CA VAL A 79 -0.40 -16.77 16.21
C VAL A 79 -1.28 -16.70 14.97
N MET A 80 -2.38 -15.95 15.01
CA MET A 80 -3.27 -15.72 13.86
C MET A 80 -2.54 -15.10 12.67
N GLN A 81 -1.70 -14.10 12.92
CA GLN A 81 -0.87 -13.47 11.87
C GLN A 81 0.09 -14.49 11.24
N THR A 82 0.70 -15.37 12.04
CA THR A 82 1.58 -16.41 11.53
C THR A 82 0.81 -17.44 10.71
N LEU A 83 -0.38 -17.87 11.17
CA LEU A 83 -1.25 -18.75 10.40
C LEU A 83 -1.63 -18.14 9.05
N ALA A 84 -1.99 -16.85 9.04
CA ALA A 84 -2.29 -16.11 7.80
C ALA A 84 -1.08 -16.05 6.86
N GLN A 85 0.12 -15.78 7.40
CA GLN A 85 1.36 -15.73 6.63
C GLN A 85 1.67 -17.04 5.90
N TYR A 86 1.32 -18.17 6.52
CA TYR A 86 1.56 -19.50 5.94
C TYR A 86 0.33 -20.11 5.24
N GLY A 87 -0.75 -19.35 5.08
CA GLY A 87 -1.95 -19.76 4.34
C GLY A 87 -2.80 -20.81 5.06
N TYR A 88 -2.74 -20.87 6.39
CA TYR A 88 -3.53 -21.82 7.17
C TYR A 88 -4.79 -21.16 7.76
N CYS A 89 -5.86 -21.94 7.89
CA CYS A 89 -7.12 -21.54 8.53
C CYS A 89 -7.76 -20.26 7.93
N LEU A 90 -7.62 -20.06 6.64
CA LEU A 90 -8.03 -18.83 5.94
C LEU A 90 -9.51 -18.48 6.15
N ASP A 91 -10.38 -19.47 6.19
CA ASP A 91 -11.83 -19.28 6.42
C ASP A 91 -12.10 -18.65 7.80
N ILE A 92 -11.35 -19.10 8.84
CA ILE A 92 -11.48 -18.54 10.19
C ILE A 92 -10.86 -17.15 10.25
N LEU A 93 -9.67 -16.99 9.65
CA LEU A 93 -8.89 -15.76 9.71
C LEU A 93 -9.51 -14.64 8.89
N SER A 94 -10.23 -14.93 7.81
CA SER A 94 -10.93 -13.93 6.99
C SER A 94 -12.05 -13.22 7.75
N GLU A 95 -12.59 -13.83 8.79
CA GLU A 95 -13.60 -13.22 9.67
C GLU A 95 -12.99 -12.43 10.83
N SER A 96 -11.65 -12.38 10.92
CA SER A 96 -10.97 -11.65 11.99
C SER A 96 -11.11 -10.14 11.81
N THR A 97 -11.43 -9.44 12.91
CA THR A 97 -11.43 -7.97 12.98
C THR A 97 -10.06 -7.40 13.33
N ASN A 98 -9.05 -8.24 13.55
CA ASN A 98 -7.71 -7.80 13.89
C ASN A 98 -6.98 -7.25 12.66
N GLU A 99 -6.57 -5.97 12.70
CA GLU A 99 -5.93 -5.27 11.58
C GLU A 99 -4.62 -5.94 11.12
N LYS A 100 -3.85 -6.57 12.02
CA LYS A 100 -2.61 -7.25 11.66
C LYS A 100 -2.89 -8.52 10.86
N VAL A 101 -3.94 -9.25 11.24
CA VAL A 101 -4.38 -10.45 10.53
C VAL A 101 -4.92 -10.08 9.15
N GLN A 102 -5.82 -9.09 9.07
CA GLN A 102 -6.36 -8.60 7.80
C GLN A 102 -5.25 -8.10 6.87
N SER A 103 -4.32 -7.29 7.38
CA SER A 103 -3.18 -6.81 6.60
C SER A 103 -2.30 -7.95 6.10
N MET A 104 -2.07 -8.99 6.91
CA MET A 104 -1.30 -10.15 6.50
C MET A 104 -2.00 -10.93 5.38
N LEU A 105 -3.31 -11.15 5.48
CA LEU A 105 -4.11 -11.80 4.43
C LEU A 105 -4.07 -11.02 3.11
N ILE A 106 -4.05 -9.68 3.17
CA ILE A 106 -3.88 -8.83 1.99
C ILE A 106 -2.48 -9.02 1.38
N TYR A 107 -1.41 -8.96 2.18
CA TYR A 107 -0.03 -9.15 1.71
C TYR A 107 0.21 -10.53 1.10
N THR A 108 -0.40 -11.56 1.65
CA THR A 108 -0.32 -12.92 1.12
C THR A 108 -1.28 -13.16 -0.06
N LYS A 109 -2.08 -12.15 -0.43
CA LYS A 109 -3.11 -12.20 -1.49
C LYS A 109 -4.21 -13.20 -1.23
N GLU A 110 -4.48 -13.46 0.04
CA GLU A 110 -5.54 -14.35 0.50
C GLU A 110 -6.81 -13.57 0.87
N ALA A 111 -7.92 -14.29 1.12
CA ALA A 111 -9.22 -13.72 1.49
C ALA A 111 -9.73 -12.60 0.56
N LYS A 112 -9.47 -12.68 -0.74
CA LYS A 112 -9.84 -11.65 -1.75
C LYS A 112 -11.32 -11.28 -1.72
N HIS A 113 -12.19 -12.24 -1.38
CA HIS A 113 -13.63 -12.02 -1.26
C HIS A 113 -14.01 -10.99 -0.17
N LYS A 114 -13.10 -10.68 0.76
CA LYS A 114 -13.28 -9.67 1.82
C LYS A 114 -12.68 -8.30 1.47
N TRP A 115 -11.87 -8.19 0.43
CA TRP A 115 -11.11 -6.97 0.16
C TRP A 115 -11.98 -5.75 -0.10
N LEU A 116 -13.08 -5.89 -0.86
CA LEU A 116 -14.01 -4.79 -1.10
C LEU A 116 -14.74 -4.35 0.17
N GLU A 117 -15.04 -5.27 1.08
CA GLU A 117 -15.59 -4.96 2.39
C GLU A 117 -14.55 -4.21 3.23
N TRP A 118 -13.32 -4.71 3.29
CA TRP A 118 -12.24 -4.09 4.05
C TRP A 118 -11.80 -2.74 3.48
N ALA A 119 -11.91 -2.52 2.19
CA ALA A 119 -11.68 -1.21 1.59
C ALA A 119 -12.68 -0.15 2.09
N LYS A 120 -13.93 -0.55 2.39
CA LYS A 120 -14.98 0.34 2.89
C LYS A 120 -14.95 0.52 4.40
N THR A 121 -14.69 -0.54 5.15
CA THR A 121 -14.92 -0.61 6.60
C THR A 121 -13.67 -0.83 7.44
N GLY A 122 -12.56 -1.20 6.80
CA GLY A 122 -11.31 -1.52 7.47
C GLY A 122 -10.67 -0.32 8.16
N THR A 123 -9.71 -0.61 9.06
CA THR A 123 -8.90 0.44 9.67
C THR A 123 -8.02 1.14 8.63
N TYR A 124 -7.45 2.29 8.99
CA TYR A 124 -6.47 2.99 8.13
C TYR A 124 -5.38 2.05 7.59
N LYS A 125 -4.82 1.18 8.45
CA LYS A 125 -3.74 0.25 8.04
C LYS A 125 -4.21 -0.80 7.05
N VAL A 126 -5.42 -1.31 7.23
CA VAL A 126 -6.03 -2.30 6.33
C VAL A 126 -6.31 -1.67 4.98
N ARG A 127 -6.94 -0.48 4.94
CA ARG A 127 -7.19 0.24 3.68
C ARG A 127 -5.88 0.60 2.97
N ARG A 128 -4.86 1.02 3.73
CA ARG A 128 -3.52 1.27 3.18
C ARG A 128 -2.87 0.03 2.57
N ALA A 129 -3.05 -1.15 3.18
CA ALA A 129 -2.56 -2.41 2.62
C ALA A 129 -3.24 -2.78 1.29
N LEU A 130 -4.48 -2.31 1.05
CA LEU A 130 -5.23 -2.54 -0.18
C LEU A 130 -4.88 -1.59 -1.33
N LEU A 131 -3.98 -0.61 -1.14
CA LEU A 131 -3.62 0.36 -2.19
C LEU A 131 -3.07 -0.26 -3.47
N GLU A 132 -2.49 -1.45 -3.41
CA GLU A 132 -2.00 -2.17 -4.60
C GLU A 132 -3.06 -3.04 -5.28
N CYS A 133 -4.30 -3.04 -4.75
CA CYS A 133 -5.42 -3.81 -5.29
C CYS A 133 -6.24 -2.96 -6.24
N GLU A 134 -6.16 -3.23 -7.55
CA GLU A 134 -6.91 -2.50 -8.57
C GLU A 134 -8.43 -2.55 -8.35
N GLU A 135 -8.96 -3.68 -7.90
CA GLU A 135 -10.39 -3.87 -7.62
C GLU A 135 -10.90 -2.95 -6.50
N CYS A 136 -10.01 -2.50 -5.60
CA CYS A 136 -10.32 -1.58 -4.52
C CYS A 136 -10.04 -0.10 -4.87
N ALA A 137 -9.41 0.17 -6.00
CA ALA A 137 -8.87 1.48 -6.34
C ALA A 137 -9.90 2.61 -6.35
N GLU A 138 -11.08 2.39 -6.94
CA GLU A 138 -12.15 3.39 -6.99
C GLU A 138 -12.69 3.73 -5.58
N ILE A 139 -12.83 2.72 -4.72
CA ILE A 139 -13.27 2.92 -3.33
C ILE A 139 -12.23 3.74 -2.57
N LEU A 140 -10.95 3.38 -2.71
CA LEU A 140 -9.84 4.04 -2.02
C LEU A 140 -9.57 5.45 -2.58
N ALA A 141 -9.81 5.71 -3.86
CA ALA A 141 -9.76 7.05 -4.44
C ALA A 141 -10.85 7.98 -3.89
N ASN A 142 -11.88 7.44 -3.26
CA ASN A 142 -12.93 8.17 -2.56
C ASN A 142 -12.85 8.06 -1.03
N ASP A 143 -11.74 7.55 -0.48
CA ASP A 143 -11.53 7.36 0.96
C ASP A 143 -11.70 8.66 1.75
N PRO A 144 -12.26 8.65 2.97
CA PRO A 144 -12.33 9.82 3.82
C PRO A 144 -10.95 10.37 4.23
N VAL A 145 -9.91 9.52 4.24
CA VAL A 145 -8.54 9.91 4.60
C VAL A 145 -7.79 10.40 3.37
N ASP A 146 -7.28 11.62 3.42
CA ASP A 146 -6.59 12.30 2.33
C ASP A 146 -5.40 11.51 1.77
N GLU A 147 -4.53 11.00 2.66
CA GLU A 147 -3.36 10.22 2.29
C GLU A 147 -3.71 8.93 1.51
N ILE A 148 -4.82 8.27 1.88
CA ILE A 148 -5.26 7.06 1.19
C ILE A 148 -5.79 7.40 -0.20
N ARG A 149 -6.64 8.46 -0.31
CA ARG A 149 -7.13 8.94 -1.63
C ARG A 149 -5.99 9.28 -2.57
N ALA A 150 -5.07 10.10 -2.08
CA ALA A 150 -3.90 10.52 -2.83
C ALA A 150 -3.06 9.33 -3.30
N ALA A 151 -2.77 8.40 -2.39
CA ALA A 151 -2.01 7.20 -2.71
C ALA A 151 -2.74 6.31 -3.74
N ALA A 152 -4.04 6.09 -3.59
CA ALA A 152 -4.82 5.29 -4.53
C ALA A 152 -4.75 5.86 -5.96
N VAL A 153 -4.86 7.17 -6.11
CA VAL A 153 -4.78 7.83 -7.42
C VAL A 153 -3.35 7.83 -7.97
N LEU A 154 -2.32 7.87 -7.13
CA LEU A 154 -0.94 7.71 -7.59
C LEU A 154 -0.63 6.29 -8.09
N TYR A 155 -1.27 5.26 -7.52
CA TYR A 155 -1.20 3.89 -8.04
C TYR A 155 -2.05 3.71 -9.31
N TYR A 156 -3.25 4.32 -9.33
CA TYR A 156 -4.26 4.18 -10.38
C TYR A 156 -4.71 5.56 -10.91
N PRO A 157 -3.88 6.20 -11.75
CA PRO A 157 -4.11 7.58 -12.22
C PRO A 157 -5.43 7.82 -12.96
N GLN A 158 -6.04 6.77 -13.50
CA GLN A 158 -7.36 6.86 -14.15
C GLN A 158 -8.49 7.36 -13.23
N TYR A 159 -8.26 7.30 -11.91
CA TYR A 159 -9.23 7.77 -10.91
C TYR A 159 -8.96 9.21 -10.44
N VAL A 160 -8.12 9.99 -11.15
CA VAL A 160 -7.76 11.36 -10.72
C VAL A 160 -8.99 12.26 -10.58
N ASN A 161 -10.02 12.09 -11.39
CA ASN A 161 -11.26 12.86 -11.29
C ASN A 161 -12.03 12.60 -9.97
N CYS A 162 -11.81 11.48 -9.29
CA CYS A 162 -12.37 11.24 -7.95
C CYS A 162 -11.84 12.23 -6.90
N LEU A 163 -10.73 12.90 -7.17
CA LEU A 163 -10.11 13.87 -6.27
C LEU A 163 -10.68 15.30 -6.42
N ILE A 164 -11.41 15.58 -7.50
CA ILE A 164 -11.99 16.91 -7.77
C ILE A 164 -12.95 17.28 -6.63
N GLY A 165 -12.75 18.47 -6.06
CA GLY A 165 -13.56 18.95 -4.94
C GLY A 165 -13.30 18.31 -3.59
N LYS A 166 -12.38 17.33 -3.49
CA LYS A 166 -12.01 16.73 -2.22
C LYS A 166 -11.00 17.60 -1.47
N PRO A 167 -11.14 17.73 -0.14
CA PRO A 167 -10.17 18.46 0.68
C PRO A 167 -8.88 17.69 0.86
N GLY A 168 -7.82 18.39 1.21
CA GLY A 168 -6.56 17.83 1.66
C GLY A 168 -5.40 18.13 0.73
N ILE A 169 -4.24 18.36 1.32
CA ILE A 169 -3.02 18.72 0.60
C ILE A 169 -2.46 17.55 -0.19
N GLU A 170 -2.53 16.33 0.36
CA GLU A 170 -2.06 15.13 -0.31
C GLU A 170 -2.87 14.84 -1.57
N THR A 171 -4.19 15.05 -1.51
CA THR A 171 -5.09 14.99 -2.68
C THR A 171 -4.63 15.94 -3.77
N PHE A 172 -4.34 17.19 -3.41
CA PHE A 172 -3.89 18.19 -4.38
C PHE A 172 -2.51 17.85 -4.98
N ILE A 173 -1.56 17.42 -4.16
CA ILE A 173 -0.24 16.95 -4.62
C ILE A 173 -0.39 15.74 -5.56
N ALA A 174 -1.32 14.84 -5.28
CA ALA A 174 -1.58 13.69 -6.16
C ALA A 174 -2.10 14.12 -7.52
N ILE A 175 -3.06 15.05 -7.58
CA ILE A 175 -3.55 15.63 -8.84
C ILE A 175 -2.36 16.25 -9.61
N GLN A 176 -1.56 17.09 -8.95
CA GLN A 176 -0.39 17.72 -9.56
C GLN A 176 0.57 16.70 -10.17
N LYS A 177 0.92 15.65 -9.42
CA LYS A 177 1.85 14.61 -9.89
C LYS A 177 1.30 13.85 -11.09
N VAL A 178 0.02 13.45 -11.05
CA VAL A 178 -0.63 12.75 -12.17
C VAL A 178 -0.61 13.61 -13.42
N LEU A 179 -0.97 14.89 -13.30
CA LEU A 179 -1.01 15.83 -14.42
C LEU A 179 0.39 16.10 -14.99
N VAL A 180 1.42 16.26 -14.12
CA VAL A 180 2.82 16.45 -14.55
C VAL A 180 3.39 15.22 -15.23
N GLU A 181 3.17 14.04 -14.67
CA GLU A 181 3.69 12.78 -15.18
C GLU A 181 2.92 12.28 -16.41
N ARG A 182 1.81 12.91 -16.76
CA ARG A 182 1.02 12.65 -17.97
C ARG A 182 0.46 11.25 -18.08
N ARG A 183 0.27 10.60 -16.97
CA ARG A 183 -0.26 9.24 -17.01
C ARG A 183 -1.70 9.23 -17.52
N PHE A 184 -2.49 10.27 -17.14
CA PHE A 184 -3.86 10.47 -17.62
C PHE A 184 -4.19 11.96 -17.65
N PRO A 185 -4.24 12.56 -18.83
CA PRO A 185 -4.59 13.98 -18.98
C PRO A 185 -6.10 14.12 -19.03
N GLU A 186 -6.70 14.22 -17.90
CA GLU A 186 -8.11 14.55 -17.78
C GLU A 186 -8.26 16.07 -17.74
N GLN A 187 -8.94 16.63 -18.75
CA GLN A 187 -9.14 18.09 -18.86
C GLN A 187 -9.79 18.64 -17.60
N GLU A 188 -10.76 17.95 -17.06
CA GLU A 188 -11.51 18.33 -15.86
C GLU A 188 -10.60 18.48 -14.63
N ALA A 189 -9.65 17.55 -14.43
CA ALA A 189 -8.66 17.64 -13.36
C ALA A 189 -7.68 18.81 -13.56
N TYR A 190 -7.30 19.13 -14.81
CA TYR A 190 -6.50 20.31 -15.11
C TYR A 190 -7.24 21.61 -14.80
N ASP A 191 -8.49 21.72 -15.24
CA ASP A 191 -9.31 22.90 -14.99
C ASP A 191 -9.48 23.13 -13.49
N TYR A 192 -9.85 22.08 -12.75
CA TYR A 192 -9.95 22.13 -11.30
C TYR A 192 -8.64 22.55 -10.62
N TYR A 193 -7.51 21.96 -11.04
CA TYR A 193 -6.20 22.30 -10.47
C TYR A 193 -5.87 23.76 -10.66
N MET A 194 -6.02 24.28 -11.88
CA MET A 194 -5.67 25.66 -12.21
C MET A 194 -6.59 26.70 -11.57
N GLU A 195 -7.87 26.41 -11.42
CA GLU A 195 -8.84 27.27 -10.72
C GLU A 195 -8.57 27.38 -9.23
N ASN A 196 -7.97 26.35 -8.63
CA ASN A 196 -7.75 26.29 -7.18
C ASN A 196 -6.29 26.45 -6.75
N ILE A 197 -5.37 26.68 -7.67
CA ILE A 197 -3.92 26.70 -7.41
C ILE A 197 -3.53 27.71 -6.32
N GLU A 198 -4.09 28.91 -6.33
CA GLU A 198 -3.78 29.95 -5.34
C GLU A 198 -4.24 29.55 -3.93
N ARG A 199 -5.42 28.95 -3.81
CA ARG A 199 -5.95 28.46 -2.56
C ARG A 199 -5.06 27.37 -1.98
N PHE A 200 -4.66 26.42 -2.80
CA PHE A 200 -3.79 25.32 -2.37
C PHE A 200 -2.36 25.79 -2.04
N GLU A 201 -1.86 26.83 -2.70
CA GLU A 201 -0.59 27.44 -2.30
C GLU A 201 -0.65 28.06 -0.90
N LEU A 202 -1.79 28.64 -0.52
CA LEU A 202 -1.98 29.20 0.81
C LEU A 202 -2.08 28.10 1.87
N ASP A 203 -2.88 27.06 1.62
CA ASP A 203 -3.06 25.91 2.53
C ASP A 203 -1.70 25.18 2.71
N TYR A 204 -0.97 24.95 1.63
CA TYR A 204 0.35 24.32 1.65
C TYR A 204 1.39 25.13 2.46
N LYS A 205 1.39 26.44 2.34
CA LYS A 205 2.28 27.32 3.12
C LYS A 205 1.94 27.32 4.62
N GLN A 206 0.68 27.11 4.99
CA GLN A 206 0.27 27.04 6.40
C GLN A 206 0.64 25.72 7.05
N GLU A 207 0.53 24.58 6.35
CA GLU A 207 0.88 23.26 6.86
C GLU A 207 2.39 23.02 6.90
N ILE A 208 3.16 23.67 6.01
CA ILE A 208 4.61 23.48 5.88
C ILE A 208 5.38 24.64 6.57
N LYS A 209 4.94 25.05 7.74
CA LYS A 209 5.65 26.11 8.51
C LYS A 209 7.12 25.82 8.79
N ASP A 210 7.56 24.57 8.69
CA ASP A 210 8.92 24.11 8.99
C ASP A 210 9.59 23.33 7.85
N THR A 211 9.08 23.40 6.62
CA THR A 211 9.59 22.55 5.52
C THR A 211 10.61 23.29 4.67
N ASP A 212 11.68 22.55 4.37
CA ASP A 212 12.82 22.83 3.55
C ASP A 212 12.49 23.68 2.30
N GLU A 213 13.26 24.76 2.11
CA GLU A 213 13.17 25.65 0.93
C GLU A 213 13.23 24.90 -0.41
N GLU A 214 13.87 23.73 -0.45
CA GLU A 214 13.92 22.86 -1.63
C GLU A 214 12.57 22.29 -2.03
N VAL A 215 11.72 21.92 -1.08
CA VAL A 215 10.36 21.39 -1.37
C VAL A 215 9.52 22.49 -1.98
N ILE A 216 9.56 23.70 -1.42
CA ILE A 216 8.86 24.87 -1.95
C ILE A 216 9.36 25.20 -3.37
N LYS A 217 10.66 25.14 -3.60
CA LYS A 217 11.28 25.39 -4.91
C LYS A 217 10.85 24.34 -5.95
N ARG A 218 10.80 23.08 -5.55
CA ARG A 218 10.31 21.96 -6.39
C ARG A 218 8.84 22.13 -6.73
N TYR A 219 8.02 22.48 -5.76
CA TYR A 219 6.60 22.75 -5.94
C TYR A 219 6.35 23.89 -6.95
N ARG A 220 7.03 25.04 -6.78
CA ARG A 220 6.95 26.16 -7.72
C ARG A 220 7.38 25.80 -9.14
N LYS A 221 8.42 24.97 -9.27
CA LYS A 221 8.87 24.47 -10.57
C LYS A 221 7.81 23.61 -11.24
N LEU A 222 7.16 22.72 -10.49
CA LEU A 222 6.08 21.85 -10.99
C LEU A 222 4.85 22.69 -11.42
N ASN A 223 4.47 23.68 -10.62
CA ASN A 223 3.37 24.58 -10.96
C ASN A 223 3.63 25.37 -12.26
N LYS A 224 4.86 25.83 -12.45
CA LYS A 224 5.24 26.51 -13.70
C LYS A 224 5.08 25.58 -14.90
N ILE A 225 5.54 24.33 -14.80
CA ILE A 225 5.39 23.34 -15.87
C ILE A 225 3.91 23.04 -16.16
N LEU A 226 3.08 22.95 -15.13
CA LEU A 226 1.65 22.72 -15.30
C LEU A 226 0.95 23.90 -15.95
N ALA A 227 1.26 25.13 -15.53
CA ALA A 227 0.70 26.34 -16.13
C ALA A 227 1.02 26.43 -17.63
N GLU A 228 2.28 26.18 -18.00
CA GLU A 228 2.70 26.14 -19.42
C GLU A 228 1.93 25.08 -20.21
N LYS A 229 1.72 23.87 -19.63
CA LYS A 229 0.95 22.81 -20.28
C LYS A 229 -0.54 23.13 -20.39
N TYR A 230 -1.10 23.73 -19.35
CA TYR A 230 -2.50 24.13 -19.32
C TYR A 230 -2.82 25.18 -20.39
N GLU A 231 -1.97 26.20 -20.51
CA GLU A 231 -2.12 27.20 -21.55
C GLU A 231 -1.97 26.59 -22.97
N ALA A 232 -1.03 25.67 -23.14
CA ALA A 232 -0.86 24.94 -24.39
C ALA A 232 -2.11 24.10 -24.75
N MET A 233 -2.82 23.56 -23.75
CA MET A 233 -4.08 22.83 -23.99
C MET A 233 -5.24 23.71 -24.38
N LYS A 234 -5.28 24.97 -23.93
CA LYS A 234 -6.32 25.95 -24.29
C LYS A 234 -6.15 26.52 -25.69
N LEU A 235 -4.96 26.40 -26.25
CA LEU A 235 -4.72 26.91 -27.62
C LEU A 235 -5.50 26.08 -28.64
N PRO A 236 -6.14 26.73 -29.64
CA PRO A 236 -6.77 26.02 -30.75
C PRO A 236 -5.76 25.12 -31.45
N VAL A 237 -6.16 23.87 -31.77
CA VAL A 237 -5.30 22.90 -32.46
C VAL A 237 -4.69 23.46 -33.73
N THR A 238 -5.43 24.30 -34.48
CA THR A 238 -4.98 25.00 -35.66
C THR A 238 -3.79 25.92 -35.38
N THR A 239 -3.76 26.56 -34.22
CA THR A 239 -2.67 27.46 -33.81
C THR A 239 -1.41 26.66 -33.47
N LEU A 240 -1.57 25.55 -32.69
CA LEU A 240 -0.47 24.65 -32.36
C LEU A 240 0.11 23.98 -33.61
N ALA A 241 -0.74 23.54 -34.53
CA ALA A 241 -0.33 22.90 -35.78
C ALA A 241 0.40 23.86 -36.73
N SER A 242 0.09 25.15 -36.70
CA SER A 242 0.73 26.16 -37.56
C SER A 242 2.04 26.73 -37.00
N THR A 243 2.29 26.55 -35.68
CA THR A 243 3.42 27.22 -35.01
C THR A 243 4.47 26.27 -34.48
N MET A 244 4.17 24.98 -34.30
CA MET A 244 5.10 24.01 -33.70
C MET A 244 5.21 22.72 -34.51
N THR A 245 6.44 22.26 -34.68
CA THR A 245 6.72 20.92 -35.22
C THR A 245 6.44 19.82 -34.17
N TRP A 246 6.31 18.57 -34.61
CA TRP A 246 6.18 17.41 -33.73
C TRP A 246 7.30 17.30 -32.68
N ALA A 247 8.53 17.61 -33.09
CA ALA A 247 9.68 17.62 -32.20
C ALA A 247 9.49 18.69 -31.12
N GLN A 248 9.11 19.89 -31.50
CA GLN A 248 8.86 21.02 -30.60
C GLN A 248 7.69 20.77 -29.64
N LEU A 249 6.60 20.10 -30.07
CA LEU A 249 5.51 19.69 -29.23
C LEU A 249 5.95 18.67 -28.16
N ARG A 250 6.84 17.74 -28.52
CA ARG A 250 7.44 16.78 -27.58
C ARG A 250 8.42 17.44 -26.62
N GLU A 251 9.31 18.30 -27.11
CA GLU A 251 10.29 19.04 -26.32
C GLU A 251 9.63 20.04 -25.37
N ALA A 252 8.55 20.70 -25.82
CA ALA A 252 7.72 21.58 -24.95
C ALA A 252 7.02 20.81 -23.84
N GLY A 253 7.19 19.50 -23.82
CA GLY A 253 6.69 18.68 -22.76
C GLY A 253 5.17 18.53 -22.76
N ASN A 254 4.50 18.67 -23.90
CA ASN A 254 3.07 18.42 -24.01
C ASN A 254 2.70 16.96 -23.70
N PRO A 255 1.53 16.72 -23.09
CA PRO A 255 1.03 15.37 -22.86
C PRO A 255 0.96 14.56 -24.15
N LEU A 256 1.35 13.26 -24.09
CA LEU A 256 1.33 12.38 -25.26
C LEU A 256 -0.03 12.31 -25.96
N TRP A 257 -1.13 12.37 -25.20
CA TRP A 257 -2.47 12.37 -25.76
C TRP A 257 -2.76 13.63 -26.56
N MET A 258 -2.28 14.79 -26.08
CA MET A 258 -2.42 16.06 -26.77
C MET A 258 -1.62 16.06 -28.07
N VAL A 259 -0.40 15.53 -28.04
CA VAL A 259 0.41 15.31 -29.25
C VAL A 259 -0.31 14.38 -30.23
N ASN A 260 -0.88 13.28 -29.74
CA ASN A 260 -1.61 12.31 -30.55
C ASN A 260 -2.93 12.86 -31.08
N LYS A 261 -3.66 13.67 -30.28
CA LYS A 261 -4.89 14.34 -30.70
C LYS A 261 -4.59 15.34 -31.81
N THR A 262 -3.60 16.20 -31.60
CA THR A 262 -3.12 17.17 -32.59
C THR A 262 -2.68 16.48 -33.89
N ALA A 263 -2.02 15.30 -33.78
CA ALA A 263 -1.66 14.48 -34.93
C ALA A 263 -2.86 14.07 -35.78
N ARG A 264 -3.86 13.51 -35.12
CA ARG A 264 -5.07 13.03 -35.83
C ARG A 264 -5.82 14.16 -36.49
N GLU A 265 -5.87 15.34 -35.85
CA GLU A 265 -6.55 16.52 -36.39
C GLU A 265 -5.77 17.14 -37.55
N ILE A 266 -4.42 17.17 -37.50
CA ILE A 266 -3.56 17.58 -38.62
C ILE A 266 -3.76 16.62 -39.80
N MET A 267 -3.73 15.30 -39.56
CA MET A 267 -3.98 14.33 -40.62
C MET A 267 -5.38 14.47 -41.23
N ALA A 268 -6.40 14.73 -40.39
CA ALA A 268 -7.76 14.94 -40.85
C ALA A 268 -7.90 16.22 -41.71
N LEU A 269 -7.14 17.27 -41.39
CA LEU A 269 -7.10 18.51 -42.17
C LEU A 269 -6.33 18.32 -43.50
N GLN A 270 -5.25 17.55 -43.50
CA GLN A 270 -4.49 17.24 -44.72
C GLN A 270 -5.25 16.34 -45.69
N ASN A 271 -6.10 15.46 -45.18
CA ASN A 271 -6.94 14.56 -45.97
C ASN A 271 -8.23 15.25 -46.52
N ARG A 272 -8.51 16.49 -46.13
CA ARG A 272 -9.61 17.31 -46.64
C ARG A 272 -9.21 18.26 -47.78
N LYS A 273 -7.95 18.27 -48.16
CA LYS A 273 -7.43 18.91 -49.36
C LYS A 273 -7.25 17.91 -50.50
#